data_a03ff3ed4b89c340905ee35b7541deaf
#
_entry.id   a03ff3ed4b89c340905ee35b7541deaf
#
_cell.length_a   1.000
_cell.length_b   1.000
_cell.length_c   1.000
_cell.angle_alpha   90.00
_cell.angle_beta   90.00
_cell.angle_gamma   90.00
#
_symmetry.space_group_name_H-M   'P 1'
#
loop_
_entity.id
_entity.type
_entity.pdbx_description
1 polymer ?
#
loop_
_entity_poly.entity_id
_entity_poly.type
_entity_poly.pdbx_seq_one_letter_code
_entity_poly.pdbx_strand_id
1 'polypeptide(L)'
;MNPALQSDDAVIQPRKGKGDPALGPDALMVVISRDLARLSKLKPMDGFDQGFFKIFRGKGQTEAGLSLAGPFLGAPQAAMVMEKIIALGAKRICLFGWCGSLQPDLRIGDLVIPLHAIAEEGTSKHYPIGKRKPSTDTGLNRILERALEHEGLPFRKGTV
;
A
#
# COMPACT_ATOMS: atom_id res chain seq x y z
N MET A 1 2.35 -17.00 -24.51
CA MET A 1 3.16 -17.16 -23.29
C MET A 1 4.15 -16.02 -23.29
N ASN A 2 3.87 -14.94 -22.54
CA ASN A 2 4.87 -13.88 -22.39
C ASN A 2 5.87 -14.38 -21.35
N PRO A 3 7.18 -14.43 -21.67
CA PRO A 3 8.16 -14.79 -20.65
C PRO A 3 8.04 -13.77 -19.54
N ALA A 4 7.94 -14.24 -18.30
CA ALA A 4 8.03 -13.40 -17.12
C ALA A 4 9.29 -12.54 -17.28
N LEU A 5 9.15 -11.21 -17.19
CA LEU A 5 10.28 -10.30 -17.11
C LEU A 5 11.22 -10.86 -16.03
N GLN A 6 12.38 -11.33 -16.46
CA GLN A 6 13.39 -11.75 -15.50
C GLN A 6 13.84 -10.51 -14.75
N SER A 7 14.19 -10.66 -13.47
CA SER A 7 14.59 -9.54 -12.61
C SER A 7 15.72 -8.67 -13.20
N ASP A 8 16.43 -9.19 -14.19
CA ASP A 8 17.53 -8.53 -14.87
C ASP A 8 17.11 -7.57 -15.99
N ASP A 9 15.84 -7.59 -16.42
CA ASP A 9 15.33 -6.73 -17.51
C ASP A 9 14.96 -5.32 -17.03
N ALA A 10 14.87 -5.09 -15.74
CA ALA A 10 14.53 -3.78 -15.19
C ALA A 10 15.76 -2.85 -15.16
N VAL A 11 15.68 -1.70 -15.82
CA VAL A 11 16.74 -0.68 -15.84
C VAL A 11 17.02 -0.15 -14.43
N ILE A 12 15.97 -0.01 -13.61
CA ILE A 12 16.07 0.38 -12.20
C ILE A 12 15.49 -0.74 -11.36
N GLN A 13 16.34 -1.36 -10.54
CA GLN A 13 15.87 -2.36 -9.59
C GLN A 13 15.73 -1.73 -8.20
N PRO A 14 14.58 -1.88 -7.54
CA PRO A 14 14.42 -1.42 -6.19
C PRO A 14 15.36 -2.19 -5.27
N ARG A 15 16.22 -1.47 -4.56
CA ARG A 15 17.24 -2.04 -3.67
C ARG A 15 17.27 -1.25 -2.36
N LYS A 16 17.74 -1.93 -1.32
CA LYS A 16 18.09 -1.26 -0.08
C LYS A 16 19.36 -0.43 -0.30
N GLY A 17 19.25 0.89 -0.17
CA GLY A 17 20.38 1.82 -0.25
C GLY A 17 21.07 2.03 1.11
N LYS A 18 22.19 2.75 1.08
CA LYS A 18 22.89 3.16 2.30
C LYS A 18 21.99 4.15 3.07
N GLY A 19 21.68 3.85 4.33
CA GLY A 19 20.82 4.68 5.17
C GLY A 19 19.32 4.32 5.11
N ASP A 20 18.90 3.41 4.22
CA ASP A 20 17.53 2.93 4.20
C ASP A 20 17.22 2.05 5.42
N PRO A 21 16.02 2.17 5.99
CA PRO A 21 15.60 1.32 7.09
C PRO A 21 15.39 -0.14 6.64
N ALA A 22 15.64 -1.10 7.49
CA ALA A 22 15.01 -2.40 7.37
C ALA A 22 13.56 -2.29 7.85
N LEU A 23 12.60 -2.85 7.12
CA LEU A 23 11.19 -2.85 7.51
C LEU A 23 10.78 -4.22 8.03
N GLY A 24 9.82 -4.23 8.95
CA GLY A 24 9.08 -5.42 9.32
C GLY A 24 8.13 -5.87 8.19
N PRO A 25 7.48 -7.02 8.37
CA PRO A 25 6.64 -7.60 7.32
C PRO A 25 5.39 -6.79 7.00
N ASP A 26 4.96 -5.92 7.90
CA ASP A 26 3.70 -5.18 7.76
C ASP A 26 3.95 -3.72 7.35
N ALA A 27 3.28 -3.28 6.30
CA ALA A 27 3.35 -1.91 5.83
C ALA A 27 1.98 -1.35 5.46
N LEU A 28 1.76 -0.10 5.80
CA LEU A 28 0.62 0.69 5.35
C LEU A 28 1.11 1.75 4.37
N MET A 29 0.69 1.63 3.12
CA MET A 29 0.87 2.68 2.12
C MET A 29 -0.24 3.71 2.27
N VAL A 30 0.11 4.99 2.42
CA VAL A 30 -0.83 6.09 2.68
C VAL A 30 -0.77 7.09 1.54
N VAL A 31 -1.87 7.21 0.80
CA VAL A 31 -1.95 8.06 -0.40
C VAL A 31 -1.84 9.55 -0.04
N ILE A 32 -2.54 9.98 0.99
CA ILE A 32 -2.73 11.40 1.33
C ILE A 32 -1.71 11.87 2.36
N SER A 33 -1.00 12.95 2.05
CA SER A 33 0.07 13.51 2.91
C SER A 33 -0.43 13.90 4.32
N ARG A 34 -1.65 14.46 4.41
CA ARG A 34 -2.26 14.83 5.70
C ARG A 34 -2.49 13.61 6.57
N ASP A 35 -2.99 12.53 6.00
CA ASP A 35 -3.27 11.29 6.72
C ASP A 35 -1.97 10.62 7.16
N LEU A 36 -0.96 10.57 6.29
CA LEU A 36 0.36 10.09 6.65
C LEU A 36 0.97 10.87 7.83
N ALA A 37 0.88 12.20 7.78
CA ALA A 37 1.37 13.06 8.85
C ALA A 37 0.62 12.87 10.19
N ARG A 38 -0.67 12.52 10.15
CA ARG A 38 -1.46 12.20 11.34
C ARG A 38 -1.07 10.83 11.90
N LEU A 39 -1.03 9.82 11.04
CA LEU A 39 -0.72 8.45 11.42
C LEU A 39 0.69 8.31 11.99
N SER A 40 1.68 9.02 11.42
CA SER A 40 3.07 8.98 11.90
C SER A 40 3.27 9.61 13.29
N LYS A 41 2.27 10.33 13.81
CA LYS A 41 2.30 10.94 15.16
C LYS A 41 1.59 10.09 16.21
N LEU A 42 0.85 9.05 15.82
CA LEU A 42 0.12 8.20 16.78
C LEU A 42 1.05 7.38 17.67
N LYS A 43 2.25 7.09 17.20
CA LYS A 43 3.31 6.39 17.96
C LYS A 43 4.65 7.02 17.63
N PRO A 44 5.67 6.91 18.51
CA PRO A 44 7.02 7.34 18.17
C PRO A 44 7.56 6.59 16.96
N MET A 45 7.88 7.31 15.89
CA MET A 45 8.40 6.76 14.64
C MET A 45 9.63 7.54 14.17
N ASP A 46 10.57 6.84 13.54
CA ASP A 46 11.68 7.43 12.81
C ASP A 46 11.28 7.63 11.36
N GLY A 47 11.52 8.82 10.81
CA GLY A 47 11.23 9.16 9.42
C GLY A 47 12.45 9.06 8.52
N PHE A 48 12.28 8.48 7.34
CA PHE A 48 13.31 8.33 6.31
C PHE A 48 12.80 8.94 5.01
N ASP A 49 13.50 9.95 4.52
CA ASP A 49 13.17 10.61 3.25
C ASP A 49 13.63 9.76 2.06
N GLN A 50 12.76 9.60 1.07
CA GLN A 50 13.01 8.84 -0.15
C GLN A 50 12.84 9.71 -1.41
N GLY A 51 12.93 11.03 -1.26
CA GLY A 51 12.72 12.01 -2.31
C GLY A 51 11.24 12.38 -2.45
N PHE A 52 10.46 11.68 -3.27
CA PHE A 52 9.04 12.01 -3.47
C PHE A 52 8.08 11.42 -2.42
N PHE A 53 8.56 10.52 -1.56
CA PHE A 53 7.78 9.94 -0.46
C PHE A 53 8.64 9.77 0.80
N LYS A 54 8.01 9.42 1.90
CA LYS A 54 8.67 9.12 3.17
C LYS A 54 8.30 7.75 3.67
N ILE A 55 9.22 7.14 4.39
CA ILE A 55 8.99 5.92 5.16
C ILE A 55 9.05 6.28 6.63
N PHE A 56 8.11 5.76 7.42
CA PHE A 56 8.13 5.85 8.87
C PHE A 56 8.18 4.45 9.46
N ARG A 57 9.08 4.22 10.41
CA ARG A 57 9.24 2.97 11.15
C ARG A 57 9.15 3.25 12.64
N GLY A 58 8.56 2.35 13.40
CA GLY A 58 8.48 2.48 14.85
C GLY A 58 9.86 2.67 15.47
N LYS A 59 9.99 3.63 16.37
CA LYS A 59 11.26 3.96 17.03
C LYS A 59 11.75 2.78 17.88
N GLY A 60 13.02 2.41 17.69
CA GLY A 60 13.63 1.29 18.41
C GLY A 60 13.21 -0.11 17.87
N GLN A 61 12.39 -0.20 16.83
CA GLN A 61 12.01 -1.47 16.23
C GLN A 61 12.99 -1.82 15.10
N THR A 62 13.61 -2.99 15.19
CA THR A 62 14.53 -3.47 14.15
C THR A 62 13.81 -4.27 13.07
N GLU A 63 12.83 -5.13 13.43
CA GLU A 63 12.18 -6.02 12.46
C GLU A 63 10.70 -6.33 12.75
N ALA A 64 10.10 -5.81 13.80
CA ALA A 64 8.70 -6.05 14.15
C ALA A 64 7.94 -4.73 14.24
N GLY A 65 6.79 -4.66 13.59
CA GLY A 65 5.87 -3.54 13.69
C GLY A 65 5.43 -2.99 12.34
N LEU A 66 4.37 -2.20 12.39
CA LEU A 66 3.80 -1.55 11.23
C LEU A 66 4.69 -0.40 10.77
N SER A 67 5.07 -0.41 9.49
CA SER A 67 5.71 0.72 8.82
C SER A 67 4.69 1.51 8.01
N LEU A 68 4.91 2.81 7.86
CA LEU A 68 4.08 3.66 6.99
C LEU A 68 4.93 4.12 5.80
N ALA A 69 4.33 4.22 4.61
CA ALA A 69 4.99 4.74 3.42
C ALA A 69 4.04 5.61 2.60
N GLY A 70 4.52 6.75 2.13
CA GLY A 70 3.74 7.72 1.34
C GLY A 70 4.30 9.15 1.50
N PRO A 71 3.59 10.17 1.00
CA PRO A 71 2.44 10.08 0.12
C PRO A 71 2.85 9.69 -1.31
N PHE A 72 1.89 9.43 -2.16
CA PHE A 72 2.14 9.18 -3.59
C PHE A 72 0.92 9.55 -4.43
N LEU A 73 1.13 9.81 -5.71
CA LEU A 73 0.10 10.23 -6.65
C LEU A 73 0.07 9.29 -7.85
N GLY A 74 -1.08 8.66 -8.07
CA GLY A 74 -1.33 7.77 -9.20
C GLY A 74 -0.57 6.45 -9.15
N ALA A 75 -0.89 5.56 -10.10
CA ALA A 75 -0.38 4.20 -10.14
C ALA A 75 1.15 4.11 -10.32
N PRO A 76 1.82 4.95 -11.13
CA PRO A 76 3.28 4.87 -11.25
C PRO A 76 4.02 5.07 -9.93
N GLN A 77 3.67 6.12 -9.18
CA GLN A 77 4.29 6.36 -7.88
C GLN A 77 3.90 5.30 -6.85
N ALA A 78 2.65 4.81 -6.87
CA ALA A 78 2.21 3.71 -6.02
C ALA A 78 3.06 2.46 -6.23
N ALA A 79 3.31 2.09 -7.50
CA ALA A 79 4.16 0.96 -7.84
C ALA A 79 5.60 1.15 -7.33
N MET A 80 6.21 2.30 -7.58
CA MET A 80 7.56 2.62 -7.10
C MET A 80 7.68 2.54 -5.57
N VAL A 81 6.70 3.08 -4.83
CA VAL A 81 6.67 2.99 -3.37
C VAL A 81 6.54 1.54 -2.93
N MET A 82 5.63 0.78 -3.55
CA MET A 82 5.39 -0.63 -3.22
C MET A 82 6.64 -1.48 -3.45
N GLU A 83 7.28 -1.37 -4.61
CA GLU A 83 8.51 -2.08 -4.93
C GLU A 83 9.63 -1.74 -3.95
N LYS A 84 9.77 -0.45 -3.60
CA LYS A 84 10.78 -0.02 -2.63
C LYS A 84 10.56 -0.63 -1.25
N ILE A 85 9.34 -0.57 -0.70
CA ILE A 85 9.08 -1.13 0.63
C ILE A 85 9.19 -2.66 0.65
N ILE A 86 8.86 -3.36 -0.46
CA ILE A 86 9.11 -4.79 -0.61
C ILE A 86 10.61 -5.08 -0.52
N ALA A 87 11.43 -4.34 -1.26
CA ALA A 87 12.90 -4.47 -1.22
C ALA A 87 13.49 -4.18 0.17
N LEU A 88 12.78 -3.43 1.02
CA LEU A 88 13.17 -3.13 2.40
C LEU A 88 12.65 -4.16 3.42
N GLY A 89 11.81 -5.11 3.03
CA GLY A 89 11.36 -6.21 3.87
C GLY A 89 9.86 -6.36 4.05
N ALA A 90 9.02 -5.46 3.53
CA ALA A 90 7.58 -5.57 3.63
C ALA A 90 7.05 -6.80 2.86
N LYS A 91 6.11 -7.54 3.47
CA LYS A 91 5.49 -8.74 2.91
C LYS A 91 3.97 -8.65 2.85
N ARG A 92 3.37 -7.93 3.80
CA ARG A 92 1.93 -7.64 3.84
C ARG A 92 1.75 -6.14 3.73
N ILE A 93 1.08 -5.72 2.68
CA ILE A 93 0.93 -4.30 2.36
C ILE A 93 -0.55 -3.98 2.27
N CYS A 94 -1.00 -3.05 3.10
CA CYS A 94 -2.31 -2.45 3.00
C CYS A 94 -2.15 -1.05 2.40
N LEU A 95 -3.07 -0.67 1.52
CA LEU A 95 -3.13 0.69 0.98
C LEU A 95 -4.32 1.41 1.60
N PHE A 96 -4.08 2.61 2.12
CA PHE A 96 -5.10 3.50 2.68
C PHE A 96 -5.17 4.78 1.87
N GLY A 97 -6.36 5.11 1.39
CA GLY A 97 -6.61 6.29 0.59
C GLY A 97 -8.08 6.65 0.51
N TRP A 98 -8.38 7.67 -0.25
CA TRP A 98 -9.74 8.12 -0.50
C TRP A 98 -10.16 7.77 -1.92
N CYS A 99 -11.43 7.51 -2.11
CA CYS A 99 -12.03 7.31 -3.42
C CYS A 99 -13.36 8.08 -3.53
N GLY A 100 -13.74 8.37 -4.77
CA GLY A 100 -15.08 8.84 -5.08
C GLY A 100 -16.02 7.63 -5.28
N SER A 101 -17.26 7.74 -4.79
CA SER A 101 -18.26 6.70 -5.03
C SER A 101 -18.99 6.94 -6.36
N LEU A 102 -19.21 5.87 -7.11
CA LEU A 102 -20.13 5.82 -8.24
C LEU A 102 -21.49 5.17 -7.84
N GLN A 103 -21.62 4.80 -6.56
CA GLN A 103 -22.83 4.18 -6.03
C GLN A 103 -23.63 5.18 -5.20
N PRO A 104 -24.96 5.29 -5.41
CA PRO A 104 -25.78 6.29 -4.75
C PRO A 104 -25.97 6.04 -3.25
N ASP A 105 -25.75 4.82 -2.79
CA ASP A 105 -25.87 4.39 -1.40
C ASP A 105 -24.58 4.49 -0.58
N LEU A 106 -23.47 4.93 -1.20
CA LEU A 106 -22.20 5.22 -0.53
C LEU A 106 -22.04 6.73 -0.32
N ARG A 107 -21.74 7.12 0.90
CA ARG A 107 -21.61 8.52 1.34
C ARG A 107 -20.20 8.84 1.80
N ILE A 108 -19.90 10.13 1.90
CA ILE A 108 -18.63 10.60 2.48
C ILE A 108 -18.51 10.09 3.92
N GLY A 109 -17.40 9.42 4.20
CA GLY A 109 -17.11 8.81 5.50
C GLY A 109 -17.34 7.30 5.53
N ASP A 110 -18.03 6.74 4.53
CA ASP A 110 -18.18 5.28 4.44
C ASP A 110 -16.84 4.60 4.17
N LEU A 111 -16.65 3.45 4.81
CA LEU A 111 -15.45 2.62 4.61
C LEU A 111 -15.72 1.55 3.56
N VAL A 112 -14.78 1.38 2.64
CA VAL A 112 -14.84 0.36 1.61
C VAL A 112 -13.60 -0.53 1.69
N ILE A 113 -13.80 -1.85 1.77
CA ILE A 113 -12.75 -2.86 1.58
C ILE A 113 -12.82 -3.32 0.12
N PRO A 114 -11.84 -2.96 -0.72
CA PRO A 114 -11.80 -3.44 -2.09
C PRO A 114 -11.58 -4.95 -2.14
N LEU A 115 -12.35 -5.64 -2.98
CA LEU A 115 -12.13 -7.04 -3.31
C LEU A 115 -11.36 -7.18 -4.63
N HIS A 116 -11.64 -6.24 -5.54
CA HIS A 116 -11.06 -6.20 -6.88
C HIS A 116 -10.80 -4.76 -7.29
N ALA A 117 -9.95 -4.59 -8.30
CA ALA A 117 -9.76 -3.32 -8.97
C ALA A 117 -9.98 -3.44 -10.49
N ILE A 118 -10.36 -2.34 -11.12
CA ILE A 118 -10.42 -2.21 -12.57
C ILE A 118 -9.14 -1.50 -13.01
N ALA A 119 -8.29 -2.21 -13.75
CA ALA A 119 -7.01 -1.68 -14.21
C ALA A 119 -7.19 -0.93 -15.55
N GLU A 120 -7.64 0.32 -15.48
CA GLU A 120 -7.77 1.18 -16.67
C GLU A 120 -6.61 2.15 -16.86
N GLU A 121 -5.71 2.23 -15.87
CA GLU A 121 -4.49 3.01 -15.94
C GLU A 121 -3.38 2.27 -16.72
N GLY A 122 -2.32 2.99 -17.09
CA GLY A 122 -1.27 2.44 -17.97
C GLY A 122 -0.26 1.54 -17.25
N THR A 123 -0.02 1.74 -15.96
CA THR A 123 1.05 1.10 -15.18
C THR A 123 0.88 -0.41 -15.08
N SER A 124 -0.34 -0.87 -14.82
CA SER A 124 -0.64 -2.31 -14.69
C SER A 124 -0.30 -3.12 -15.94
N LYS A 125 -0.25 -2.49 -17.12
CA LYS A 125 0.11 -3.16 -18.38
C LYS A 125 1.57 -3.60 -18.42
N HIS A 126 2.43 -3.02 -17.57
CA HIS A 126 3.85 -3.36 -17.46
C HIS A 126 4.12 -4.50 -16.46
N TYR A 127 3.08 -4.99 -15.78
CA TYR A 127 3.18 -6.10 -14.85
C TYR A 127 2.54 -7.38 -15.40
N PRO A 128 3.03 -8.57 -15.08
CA PRO A 128 2.56 -9.83 -15.65
C PRO A 128 1.24 -10.31 -15.02
N ILE A 129 0.25 -9.42 -14.91
CA ILE A 129 -1.07 -9.77 -14.38
C ILE A 129 -1.94 -10.53 -15.38
N GLY A 130 -1.58 -10.46 -16.68
CA GLY A 130 -2.31 -11.11 -17.76
C GLY A 130 -3.77 -10.66 -17.84
N LYS A 131 -4.67 -11.60 -18.11
CA LYS A 131 -6.13 -11.35 -18.14
C LYS A 131 -6.81 -11.44 -16.75
N ARG A 132 -6.05 -11.64 -15.69
CA ARG A 132 -6.61 -11.75 -14.33
C ARG A 132 -7.09 -10.37 -13.85
N LYS A 133 -8.25 -10.36 -13.24
CA LYS A 133 -8.76 -9.18 -12.54
C LYS A 133 -7.88 -8.96 -11.30
N PRO A 134 -7.29 -7.77 -11.10
CA PRO A 134 -6.57 -7.46 -9.87
C PRO A 134 -7.47 -7.70 -8.65
N SER A 135 -6.97 -8.44 -7.68
CA SER A 135 -7.71 -8.83 -6.49
C SER A 135 -6.85 -8.60 -5.25
N THR A 136 -7.49 -8.23 -4.17
CA THR A 136 -6.85 -8.10 -2.88
C THR A 136 -6.63 -9.46 -2.22
N ASP A 137 -5.72 -9.52 -1.24
CA ASP A 137 -5.49 -10.72 -0.45
C ASP A 137 -6.67 -10.99 0.49
N THR A 138 -7.28 -12.17 0.37
CA THR A 138 -8.46 -12.56 1.16
C THR A 138 -8.16 -12.72 2.64
N GLY A 139 -6.93 -13.11 3.00
CA GLY A 139 -6.51 -13.24 4.40
C GLY A 139 -6.41 -11.87 5.07
N LEU A 140 -5.77 -10.91 4.39
CA LEU A 140 -5.66 -9.54 4.87
C LEU A 140 -7.03 -8.87 4.97
N ASN A 141 -7.91 -9.08 3.97
CA ASN A 141 -9.28 -8.56 4.02
C ASN A 141 -10.04 -9.06 5.25
N ARG A 142 -9.95 -10.36 5.58
CA ARG A 142 -10.59 -10.91 6.80
C ARG A 142 -10.05 -10.28 8.09
N ILE A 143 -8.77 -9.94 8.13
CA ILE A 143 -8.18 -9.25 9.29
C ILE A 143 -8.78 -7.85 9.41
N LEU A 144 -8.88 -7.11 8.30
CA LEU A 144 -9.47 -5.77 8.27
C LEU A 144 -10.96 -5.81 8.64
N GLU A 145 -11.73 -6.75 8.08
CA GLU A 145 -13.16 -6.95 8.40
C GLU A 145 -13.36 -7.13 9.91
N ARG A 146 -12.64 -8.09 10.50
CA ARG A 146 -12.71 -8.34 11.96
C ARG A 146 -12.33 -7.13 12.80
N ALA A 147 -11.30 -6.38 12.38
CA ALA A 147 -10.88 -5.18 13.09
C ALA A 147 -11.97 -4.10 13.05
N LEU A 148 -12.60 -3.88 11.89
CA LEU A 148 -13.68 -2.90 11.75
C LEU A 148 -14.94 -3.33 12.51
N GLU A 149 -15.30 -4.61 12.47
CA GLU A 149 -16.41 -5.18 13.26
C GLU A 149 -16.19 -5.00 14.77
N HIS A 150 -14.96 -5.28 15.24
CA HIS A 150 -14.60 -5.11 16.66
C HIS A 150 -14.73 -3.64 17.10
N GLU A 151 -14.37 -2.70 16.25
CA GLU A 151 -14.52 -1.26 16.53
C GLU A 151 -15.92 -0.73 16.27
N GLY A 152 -16.88 -1.56 15.85
CA GLY A 152 -18.25 -1.16 15.51
C GLY A 152 -18.34 -0.24 14.30
N LEU A 153 -17.36 -0.28 13.41
CA LEU A 153 -17.29 0.57 12.22
C LEU A 153 -17.94 -0.16 11.03
N PRO A 154 -19.04 0.35 10.48
CA PRO A 154 -19.67 -0.23 9.30
C PRO A 154 -18.77 -0.07 8.08
N PHE A 155 -18.78 -1.07 7.22
CA PHE A 155 -18.03 -1.05 5.97
C PHE A 155 -18.78 -1.73 4.84
N ARG A 156 -18.41 -1.42 3.62
CA ARG A 156 -18.88 -2.07 2.39
C ARG A 156 -17.73 -2.83 1.73
N LYS A 157 -18.06 -3.78 0.87
CA LYS A 157 -17.10 -4.50 0.02
C LYS A 157 -17.48 -4.32 -1.44
N GLY A 158 -16.47 -4.13 -2.30
CA GLY A 158 -16.76 -3.87 -3.71
C GLY A 158 -15.52 -3.87 -4.60
N THR A 159 -15.75 -3.44 -5.84
CA THR A 159 -14.69 -3.22 -6.83
C THR A 159 -14.38 -1.72 -6.91
N VAL A 160 -13.13 -1.36 -7.00
CA VAL A 160 -12.62 0.01 -7.20
C VAL A 160 -11.91 0.13 -8.53
#